data_ad38bda08dcb23e0bdfb3ce2b690531f
#
_entry.id   ad38bda08dcb23e0bdfb3ce2b690531f
#
_cell.length_a   1.000
_cell.length_b   1.000
_cell.length_c   1.000
_cell.angle_alpha   90.00
_cell.angle_beta   90.00
_cell.angle_gamma   90.00
#
_symmetry.space_group_name_H-M   'P 1'
#
loop_
_entity.id
_entity.type
_entity.pdbx_description
1 polymer ?
#
loop_
_entity_poly.entity_id
_entity_poly.type
_entity_poly.pdbx_seq_one_letter_code
_entity_poly.pdbx_strand_id
1 'polypeptide(L)'
;AVRPTRGGAWDIRSLVADPDAKRANEAALVDLDGGVTSLWLAADADTDVAATLAGVLLDLAPVVLDAPSATTAVAEAFLALPGAKHPDSNLGIDPLGVMLREIPLAVDEAVAELRTLARKADQNDVRAIVVDATAAHDLGASDAQELGWSIAVGVAYLRWLTDHGLSVTDAANQVEFRYAATDEQFPTIAKLRAARVLWARVLELSGVSTGSTTAGIAQRQHAVTSRPMLSKYDPYVNMLRGTVAAFAAGVGGADAVTVLPFDSANGRPDAFGRRIARNVNHLLIDESHVAAVADPAGGAYAVEQLTADLAAAGWAEFQQLESEWEGGHDFDPFRARIAAVVEKREADIARRKRPLTGVSEFPNLGETLPERDADPLNDRVRRYGASFEALRDEPAAQPVFLATLGTIAQHTARATFVSNLLAAGGIAVEVAGATAGVEDLVAAYRSSGGRPVVCLAGTDAAYGEWGAAAIAALREAGAQHVIIAGKPDAVDAEVDDAAALGVDALAFLTATREKLA
;
A
#
# COMPACT_ATOMS: atom_id res chain seq x y z
N ALA A 1 -12.97 0.73 25.14
CA ALA A 1 -13.10 1.00 23.71
C ALA A 1 -11.83 0.66 22.91
N VAL A 2 -10.66 0.83 23.52
CA VAL A 2 -9.36 0.58 22.83
C VAL A 2 -9.11 -0.90 22.55
N ARG A 3 -9.51 -1.77 23.44
CA ARG A 3 -9.27 -3.22 23.34
C ARG A 3 -10.16 -3.87 22.29
N PRO A 4 -9.62 -4.84 21.51
CA PRO A 4 -10.42 -5.64 20.61
C PRO A 4 -11.42 -6.53 21.37
N THR A 5 -12.48 -6.91 20.71
CA THR A 5 -13.51 -7.81 21.27
C THR A 5 -13.29 -9.27 20.93
N ARG A 6 -12.42 -9.59 19.95
CA ARG A 6 -12.10 -10.98 19.61
C ARG A 6 -11.48 -11.71 20.80
N GLY A 7 -11.93 -12.93 21.04
CA GLY A 7 -11.47 -13.75 22.15
C GLY A 7 -10.28 -14.66 21.86
N GLY A 8 -9.63 -14.52 20.69
CA GLY A 8 -8.56 -15.40 20.24
C GLY A 8 -7.88 -14.91 18.97
N ALA A 9 -7.52 -15.84 18.09
CA ALA A 9 -6.94 -15.53 16.79
C ALA A 9 -7.87 -14.69 15.93
N TRP A 10 -7.28 -13.89 15.06
CA TRP A 10 -8.02 -13.19 14.01
C TRP A 10 -8.41 -14.15 12.89
N ASP A 11 -9.43 -13.76 12.15
CA ASP A 11 -9.93 -14.45 10.98
C ASP A 11 -8.92 -14.29 9.82
N ILE A 12 -8.40 -15.40 9.30
CA ILE A 12 -7.51 -15.38 8.13
C ILE A 12 -8.38 -15.25 6.89
N ARG A 13 -8.40 -14.06 6.28
CA ARG A 13 -9.26 -13.76 5.14
C ARG A 13 -8.47 -13.72 3.84
N SER A 14 -8.87 -14.53 2.85
CA SER A 14 -8.24 -14.57 1.53
C SER A 14 -9.05 -13.80 0.50
N LEU A 15 -8.37 -13.00 -0.35
CA LEU A 15 -8.97 -12.32 -1.50
C LEU A 15 -9.14 -13.30 -2.66
N VAL A 16 -10.36 -13.43 -3.17
CA VAL A 16 -10.73 -14.18 -4.38
C VAL A 16 -11.16 -13.17 -5.44
N ALA A 17 -10.37 -13.00 -6.49
CA ALA A 17 -10.54 -11.95 -7.52
C ALA A 17 -10.28 -12.44 -8.96
N ASP A 18 -10.23 -13.75 -9.22
CA ASP A 18 -10.09 -14.27 -10.58
C ASP A 18 -11.45 -14.17 -11.29
N PRO A 19 -11.53 -13.61 -12.51
CA PRO A 19 -12.79 -13.51 -13.27
C PRO A 19 -13.27 -14.85 -13.81
N ASP A 20 -12.38 -15.85 -13.94
CA ASP A 20 -12.78 -17.22 -14.27
C ASP A 20 -13.28 -17.93 -13.02
N ALA A 21 -14.59 -18.23 -13.00
CA ALA A 21 -15.24 -18.81 -11.83
C ALA A 21 -14.62 -20.14 -11.39
N LYS A 22 -14.13 -20.95 -12.32
CA LYS A 22 -13.48 -22.23 -12.00
C LYS A 22 -12.14 -22.03 -11.31
N ARG A 23 -11.29 -21.15 -11.85
CA ARG A 23 -9.99 -20.81 -11.21
C ARG A 23 -10.20 -20.15 -9.86
N ALA A 24 -11.17 -19.23 -9.77
CA ALA A 24 -11.55 -18.59 -8.50
C ALA A 24 -11.98 -19.62 -7.45
N ASN A 25 -12.82 -20.57 -7.83
CA ASN A 25 -13.28 -21.65 -6.96
C ASN A 25 -12.14 -22.57 -6.52
N GLU A 26 -11.31 -23.05 -7.46
CA GLU A 26 -10.17 -23.89 -7.14
C GLU A 26 -9.21 -23.18 -6.16
N ALA A 27 -8.95 -21.89 -6.38
CA ALA A 27 -8.11 -21.08 -5.50
C ALA A 27 -8.73 -20.90 -4.10
N ALA A 28 -10.05 -20.62 -4.03
CA ALA A 28 -10.77 -20.47 -2.76
C ALA A 28 -10.75 -21.78 -1.95
N LEU A 29 -11.02 -22.93 -2.58
CA LEU A 29 -11.01 -24.22 -1.92
C LEU A 29 -9.59 -24.62 -1.44
N VAL A 30 -8.57 -24.35 -2.22
CA VAL A 30 -7.15 -24.56 -1.82
C VAL A 30 -6.77 -23.67 -0.63
N ASP A 31 -7.25 -22.43 -0.60
CA ASP A 31 -6.99 -21.53 0.52
C ASP A 31 -7.71 -21.99 1.79
N LEU A 32 -8.97 -22.37 1.70
CA LEU A 32 -9.74 -22.90 2.84
C LEU A 32 -9.13 -24.20 3.38
N ASP A 33 -8.74 -25.12 2.49
CA ASP A 33 -8.06 -26.37 2.86
C ASP A 33 -6.68 -26.10 3.50
N GLY A 34 -6.05 -25.00 3.12
CA GLY A 34 -4.82 -24.47 3.69
C GLY A 34 -4.99 -23.62 4.96
N GLY A 35 -6.16 -23.59 5.59
CA GLY A 35 -6.41 -22.94 6.87
C GLY A 35 -6.88 -21.50 6.81
N VAL A 36 -7.25 -20.98 5.63
CA VAL A 36 -8.01 -19.73 5.53
C VAL A 36 -9.39 -19.97 6.15
N THR A 37 -9.87 -19.01 6.91
CA THR A 37 -11.13 -19.15 7.67
C THR A 37 -12.28 -18.33 7.09
N SER A 38 -11.99 -17.32 6.25
CA SER A 38 -13.02 -16.54 5.53
C SER A 38 -12.55 -16.09 4.14
N LEU A 39 -13.49 -15.73 3.28
CA LEU A 39 -13.24 -15.28 1.92
C LEU A 39 -13.66 -13.81 1.74
N TRP A 40 -12.89 -13.07 1.00
CA TRP A 40 -13.24 -11.77 0.46
C TRP A 40 -13.38 -11.91 -1.06
N LEU A 41 -14.62 -11.91 -1.54
CA LEU A 41 -14.94 -12.11 -2.95
C LEU A 41 -15.07 -10.77 -3.68
N ALA A 42 -14.07 -10.43 -4.49
CA ALA A 42 -14.17 -9.35 -5.47
C ALA A 42 -14.93 -9.86 -6.70
N ALA A 43 -16.03 -9.19 -7.04
CA ALA A 43 -16.96 -9.64 -8.07
C ALA A 43 -17.45 -8.44 -8.93
N ASP A 44 -17.96 -8.76 -10.10
CA ASP A 44 -18.60 -7.85 -11.02
C ASP A 44 -19.92 -8.45 -11.56
N ALA A 45 -20.52 -7.82 -12.58
CA ALA A 45 -21.78 -8.25 -13.14
C ALA A 45 -21.71 -9.61 -13.88
N ASP A 46 -20.51 -10.01 -14.32
CA ASP A 46 -20.28 -11.25 -15.07
C ASP A 46 -19.84 -12.41 -14.15
N THR A 47 -19.67 -12.14 -12.86
CA THR A 47 -19.19 -13.14 -11.90
C THR A 47 -20.29 -14.17 -11.60
N ASP A 48 -20.03 -15.43 -11.91
CA ASP A 48 -20.87 -16.56 -11.46
C ASP A 48 -20.56 -16.90 -9.99
N VAL A 49 -21.32 -16.26 -9.08
CA VAL A 49 -21.17 -16.43 -7.63
C VAL A 49 -21.39 -17.89 -7.20
N ALA A 50 -22.34 -18.60 -7.84
CA ALA A 50 -22.64 -19.98 -7.49
C ALA A 50 -21.51 -20.93 -7.88
N ALA A 51 -20.94 -20.76 -9.07
CA ALA A 51 -19.80 -21.55 -9.51
C ALA A 51 -18.53 -21.21 -8.70
N THR A 52 -18.31 -19.93 -8.40
CA THR A 52 -17.15 -19.46 -7.61
C THR A 52 -17.16 -19.99 -6.19
N LEU A 53 -18.32 -20.12 -5.56
CA LEU A 53 -18.46 -20.60 -4.18
C LEU A 53 -18.89 -22.07 -4.09
N ALA A 54 -18.87 -22.81 -5.20
CA ALA A 54 -19.24 -24.23 -5.21
C ALA A 54 -18.35 -25.03 -4.24
N GLY A 55 -18.98 -25.81 -3.35
CA GLY A 55 -18.27 -26.62 -2.35
C GLY A 55 -17.76 -25.86 -1.12
N VAL A 56 -17.90 -24.54 -1.06
CA VAL A 56 -17.61 -23.75 0.15
C VAL A 56 -18.72 -23.99 1.18
N LEU A 57 -18.33 -24.30 2.42
CA LEU A 57 -19.27 -24.45 3.55
C LEU A 57 -19.61 -23.06 4.11
N LEU A 58 -20.68 -22.46 3.56
CA LEU A 58 -21.05 -21.07 3.81
C LEU A 58 -21.51 -20.78 5.25
N ASP A 59 -21.87 -21.79 6.00
CA ASP A 59 -22.20 -21.74 7.43
C ASP A 59 -20.97 -21.74 8.34
N LEU A 60 -19.79 -22.15 7.81
CA LEU A 60 -18.54 -22.21 8.53
C LEU A 60 -17.56 -21.10 8.11
N ALA A 61 -17.51 -20.79 6.82
CA ALA A 61 -16.60 -19.79 6.25
C ALA A 61 -17.36 -18.50 5.90
N PRO A 62 -17.18 -17.40 6.64
CA PRO A 62 -17.72 -16.10 6.26
C PRO A 62 -17.29 -15.69 4.85
N VAL A 63 -18.21 -15.13 4.07
CA VAL A 63 -17.93 -14.54 2.76
C VAL A 63 -18.27 -13.07 2.81
N VAL A 64 -17.28 -12.21 2.55
CA VAL A 64 -17.46 -10.77 2.42
C VAL A 64 -17.39 -10.40 0.95
N LEU A 65 -18.48 -9.84 0.44
CA LEU A 65 -18.58 -9.43 -0.96
C LEU A 65 -17.91 -8.09 -1.20
N ASP A 66 -17.43 -7.86 -2.41
CA ASP A 66 -16.90 -6.59 -2.90
C ASP A 66 -17.23 -6.47 -4.40
N ALA A 67 -18.34 -5.83 -4.70
CA ALA A 67 -18.87 -5.74 -6.06
C ALA A 67 -19.33 -4.30 -6.39
N PRO A 68 -18.39 -3.34 -6.48
CA PRO A 68 -18.70 -1.92 -6.56
C PRO A 68 -19.56 -1.52 -7.79
N SER A 69 -19.52 -2.30 -8.86
CA SER A 69 -20.30 -2.06 -10.09
C SER A 69 -21.57 -2.92 -10.19
N ALA A 70 -21.78 -3.87 -9.27
CA ALA A 70 -22.86 -4.85 -9.38
C ALA A 70 -23.38 -5.31 -8.00
N THR A 71 -23.36 -4.43 -7.00
CA THR A 71 -23.61 -4.74 -5.59
C THR A 71 -24.90 -5.53 -5.39
N THR A 72 -26.04 -5.05 -5.89
CA THR A 72 -27.34 -5.73 -5.74
C THR A 72 -27.36 -7.11 -6.38
N ALA A 73 -26.88 -7.23 -7.62
CA ALA A 73 -26.93 -8.51 -8.35
C ALA A 73 -26.08 -9.59 -7.67
N VAL A 74 -24.87 -9.23 -7.23
CA VAL A 74 -23.94 -10.15 -6.55
C VAL A 74 -24.47 -10.52 -5.16
N ALA A 75 -25.01 -9.55 -4.40
CA ALA A 75 -25.60 -9.80 -3.10
C ALA A 75 -26.82 -10.74 -3.19
N GLU A 76 -27.71 -10.53 -4.17
CA GLU A 76 -28.86 -11.40 -4.40
C GLU A 76 -28.45 -12.81 -4.84
N ALA A 77 -27.47 -12.93 -5.72
CA ALA A 77 -26.93 -14.22 -6.12
C ALA A 77 -26.32 -14.98 -4.94
N PHE A 78 -25.57 -14.29 -4.05
CA PHE A 78 -25.03 -14.89 -2.83
C PHE A 78 -26.13 -15.35 -1.87
N LEU A 79 -27.13 -14.51 -1.60
CA LEU A 79 -28.23 -14.84 -0.70
C LEU A 79 -29.10 -16.00 -1.24
N ALA A 80 -29.20 -16.14 -2.56
CA ALA A 80 -29.95 -17.23 -3.21
C ALA A 80 -29.25 -18.61 -3.11
N LEU A 81 -27.95 -18.65 -2.74
CA LEU A 81 -27.26 -19.93 -2.55
C LEU A 81 -27.93 -20.75 -1.44
N PRO A 82 -27.99 -22.09 -1.59
CA PRO A 82 -28.63 -22.96 -0.60
C PRO A 82 -27.86 -22.98 0.72
N GLY A 83 -28.60 -23.24 1.83
CA GLY A 83 -28.05 -23.39 3.18
C GLY A 83 -27.91 -22.08 3.94
N ALA A 84 -27.62 -22.21 5.25
CA ALA A 84 -27.33 -21.09 6.12
C ALA A 84 -26.03 -20.39 5.71
N LYS A 85 -25.92 -19.09 6.03
CA LYS A 85 -24.69 -18.32 5.87
C LYS A 85 -24.09 -18.07 7.25
N HIS A 86 -22.77 -17.95 7.32
CA HIS A 86 -22.11 -17.53 8.56
C HIS A 86 -22.54 -16.10 8.92
N PRO A 87 -22.89 -15.79 10.19
CA PRO A 87 -23.36 -14.44 10.58
C PRO A 87 -22.34 -13.32 10.33
N ASP A 88 -21.08 -13.65 10.22
CA ASP A 88 -20.03 -12.70 9.87
C ASP A 88 -19.83 -12.51 8.36
N SER A 89 -20.65 -13.18 7.51
CA SER A 89 -20.72 -12.85 6.09
C SER A 89 -21.26 -11.43 5.90
N ASN A 90 -20.83 -10.75 4.81
CA ASN A 90 -21.19 -9.36 4.59
C ASN A 90 -21.47 -9.11 3.11
N LEU A 91 -22.54 -8.41 2.79
CA LEU A 91 -22.92 -8.08 1.41
C LEU A 91 -22.04 -7.02 0.77
N GLY A 92 -21.19 -6.34 1.55
CA GLY A 92 -20.13 -5.48 1.05
C GLY A 92 -20.60 -4.15 0.46
N ILE A 93 -21.71 -3.61 0.90
CA ILE A 93 -22.29 -2.38 0.37
C ILE A 93 -21.47 -1.18 0.86
N ASP A 94 -20.93 -0.38 -0.08
CA ASP A 94 -20.16 0.83 0.24
C ASP A 94 -20.29 1.91 -0.85
N PRO A 95 -21.48 2.52 -1.02
CA PRO A 95 -21.70 3.49 -2.09
C PRO A 95 -20.78 4.73 -2.00
N LEU A 96 -20.46 5.22 -0.81
CA LEU A 96 -19.56 6.37 -0.67
C LEU A 96 -18.12 6.02 -1.04
N GLY A 97 -17.64 4.83 -0.68
CA GLY A 97 -16.34 4.33 -1.12
C GLY A 97 -16.26 4.13 -2.65
N VAL A 98 -17.36 3.65 -3.25
CA VAL A 98 -17.49 3.56 -4.72
C VAL A 98 -17.36 4.94 -5.37
N MET A 99 -18.05 5.95 -4.86
CA MET A 99 -17.99 7.33 -5.36
C MET A 99 -16.61 7.97 -5.14
N LEU A 100 -15.95 7.70 -4.02
CA LEU A 100 -14.58 8.20 -3.80
C LEU A 100 -13.61 7.67 -4.86
N ARG A 101 -13.81 6.44 -5.34
CA ARG A 101 -13.06 5.82 -6.45
C ARG A 101 -13.48 6.30 -7.84
N GLU A 102 -14.31 7.34 -7.92
CA GLU A 102 -14.81 7.92 -9.19
C GLU A 102 -15.62 6.94 -10.06
N ILE A 103 -16.24 5.94 -9.43
CA ILE A 103 -17.21 5.09 -10.10
C ILE A 103 -18.57 5.83 -10.07
N PRO A 104 -19.16 6.11 -11.23
CA PRO A 104 -20.43 6.85 -11.29
C PRO A 104 -21.55 6.10 -10.56
N LEU A 105 -22.21 6.80 -9.63
CA LEU A 105 -23.31 6.26 -8.84
C LEU A 105 -24.29 7.38 -8.47
N ALA A 106 -25.58 7.17 -8.65
CA ALA A 106 -26.61 8.10 -8.20
C ALA A 106 -26.87 7.90 -6.70
N VAL A 107 -26.68 8.94 -5.89
CA VAL A 107 -26.76 8.85 -4.42
C VAL A 107 -28.11 8.33 -3.95
N ASP A 108 -29.21 8.85 -4.49
CA ASP A 108 -30.56 8.45 -4.07
C ASP A 108 -30.84 6.98 -4.38
N GLU A 109 -30.37 6.48 -5.52
CA GLU A 109 -30.48 5.06 -5.88
C GLU A 109 -29.64 4.20 -4.95
N ALA A 110 -28.40 4.61 -4.67
CA ALA A 110 -27.50 3.93 -3.76
C ALA A 110 -28.05 3.84 -2.34
N VAL A 111 -28.67 4.92 -1.84
CA VAL A 111 -29.33 4.92 -0.52
C VAL A 111 -30.52 3.96 -0.49
N ALA A 112 -31.35 3.93 -1.53
CA ALA A 112 -32.47 3.00 -1.63
C ALA A 112 -32.00 1.55 -1.72
N GLU A 113 -30.93 1.28 -2.47
CA GLU A 113 -30.29 -0.02 -2.58
C GLU A 113 -29.74 -0.49 -1.24
N LEU A 114 -28.95 0.34 -0.56
CA LEU A 114 -28.39 0.06 0.77
C LEU A 114 -29.48 -0.35 1.75
N ARG A 115 -30.58 0.39 1.81
CA ARG A 115 -31.71 0.09 2.70
C ARG A 115 -32.39 -1.24 2.39
N THR A 116 -32.52 -1.55 1.11
CA THR A 116 -33.13 -2.79 0.65
C THR A 116 -32.27 -3.99 1.00
N LEU A 117 -30.97 -3.89 0.74
CA LEU A 117 -30.03 -4.96 1.01
C LEU A 117 -29.76 -5.13 2.51
N ALA A 118 -29.75 -4.05 3.30
CA ALA A 118 -29.63 -4.16 4.76
C ALA A 118 -30.77 -4.96 5.39
N ARG A 119 -32.02 -4.76 4.90
CA ARG A 119 -33.16 -5.59 5.34
C ARG A 119 -33.02 -7.05 4.92
N LYS A 120 -32.54 -7.32 3.71
CA LYS A 120 -32.27 -8.68 3.26
C LYS A 120 -31.16 -9.34 4.06
N ALA A 121 -30.12 -8.60 4.41
CA ALA A 121 -29.03 -9.06 5.25
C ALA A 121 -29.52 -9.48 6.63
N ASP A 122 -30.32 -8.63 7.28
CA ASP A 122 -30.94 -8.92 8.57
C ASP A 122 -31.82 -10.17 8.52
N GLN A 123 -32.64 -10.34 7.46
CA GLN A 123 -33.47 -11.52 7.25
C GLN A 123 -32.68 -12.81 7.04
N ASN A 124 -31.42 -12.73 6.65
CA ASN A 124 -30.54 -13.86 6.40
C ASN A 124 -29.45 -14.02 7.47
N ASP A 125 -29.52 -13.26 8.56
CA ASP A 125 -28.54 -13.25 9.67
C ASP A 125 -27.11 -13.00 9.20
N VAL A 126 -26.93 -12.05 8.27
CA VAL A 126 -25.63 -11.61 7.76
C VAL A 126 -25.50 -10.08 7.88
N ARG A 127 -24.30 -9.54 7.68
CA ARG A 127 -24.05 -8.10 7.65
C ARG A 127 -24.29 -7.52 6.25
N ALA A 128 -24.52 -6.23 6.18
CA ALA A 128 -24.79 -5.56 4.92
C ALA A 128 -23.61 -4.72 4.40
N ILE A 129 -22.88 -4.04 5.29
CA ILE A 129 -22.05 -2.87 4.97
C ILE A 129 -20.59 -3.13 5.26
N VAL A 130 -19.74 -2.80 4.30
CA VAL A 130 -18.30 -2.61 4.52
C VAL A 130 -17.96 -1.14 4.32
N VAL A 131 -17.54 -0.45 5.37
CA VAL A 131 -16.90 0.86 5.24
C VAL A 131 -15.46 0.63 4.81
N ASP A 132 -15.18 0.77 3.52
CA ASP A 132 -13.86 0.51 2.96
C ASP A 132 -12.97 1.75 2.99
N ALA A 133 -12.24 1.94 4.10
CA ALA A 133 -11.31 3.03 4.25
C ALA A 133 -10.05 2.87 3.37
N THR A 134 -9.80 1.67 2.83
CA THR A 134 -8.71 1.49 1.86
C THR A 134 -8.96 2.27 0.58
N ALA A 135 -10.20 2.70 0.28
CA ALA A 135 -10.49 3.60 -0.82
C ALA A 135 -9.70 4.92 -0.72
N ALA A 136 -9.65 5.52 0.48
CA ALA A 136 -8.86 6.72 0.73
C ALA A 136 -7.35 6.39 0.77
N HIS A 137 -6.97 5.28 1.42
CA HIS A 137 -5.58 4.86 1.53
C HIS A 137 -4.93 4.62 0.16
N ASP A 138 -5.62 3.94 -0.75
CA ASP A 138 -5.12 3.61 -2.09
C ASP A 138 -4.89 4.87 -2.96
N LEU A 139 -5.64 5.95 -2.70
CA LEU A 139 -5.40 7.28 -3.28
C LEU A 139 -4.19 7.99 -2.66
N GLY A 140 -3.66 7.49 -1.56
CA GLY A 140 -2.50 8.02 -0.86
C GLY A 140 -2.82 8.81 0.41
N ALA A 141 -3.99 8.65 1.02
CA ALA A 141 -4.35 9.28 2.27
C ALA A 141 -3.36 8.96 3.40
N SER A 142 -3.26 9.87 4.37
CA SER A 142 -2.62 9.61 5.66
C SER A 142 -3.51 8.77 6.56
N ASP A 143 -2.94 8.20 7.64
CA ASP A 143 -3.71 7.45 8.64
C ASP A 143 -4.84 8.29 9.26
N ALA A 144 -4.60 9.57 9.50
CA ALA A 144 -5.63 10.48 10.03
C ALA A 144 -6.78 10.70 9.03
N GLN A 145 -6.46 10.85 7.74
CA GLN A 145 -7.45 10.99 6.68
C GLN A 145 -8.24 9.69 6.46
N GLU A 146 -7.57 8.54 6.49
CA GLU A 146 -8.21 7.22 6.43
C GLU A 146 -9.20 7.03 7.60
N LEU A 147 -8.79 7.39 8.83
CA LEU A 147 -9.66 7.37 10.00
C LEU A 147 -10.84 8.32 9.86
N GLY A 148 -10.60 9.59 9.50
CA GLY A 148 -11.67 10.58 9.33
C GLY A 148 -12.69 10.15 8.31
N TRP A 149 -12.23 9.67 7.15
CA TRP A 149 -13.07 9.09 6.10
C TRP A 149 -13.93 7.94 6.63
N SER A 150 -13.31 6.96 7.28
CA SER A 150 -14.03 5.79 7.78
C SER A 150 -15.15 6.15 8.75
N ILE A 151 -14.92 7.12 9.62
CA ILE A 151 -15.91 7.58 10.59
C ILE A 151 -17.03 8.37 9.90
N ALA A 152 -16.70 9.27 8.96
CA ALA A 152 -17.69 10.04 8.22
C ALA A 152 -18.64 9.13 7.42
N VAL A 153 -18.09 8.15 6.71
CA VAL A 153 -18.87 7.16 5.95
C VAL A 153 -19.72 6.28 6.89
N GLY A 154 -19.13 5.80 7.99
CA GLY A 154 -19.87 5.02 8.99
C GLY A 154 -21.03 5.79 9.59
N VAL A 155 -20.86 7.07 9.91
CA VAL A 155 -21.92 7.95 10.42
C VAL A 155 -23.00 8.19 9.36
N ALA A 156 -22.63 8.43 8.11
CA ALA A 156 -23.59 8.59 7.02
C ALA A 156 -24.47 7.33 6.87
N TYR A 157 -23.87 6.13 6.90
CA TYR A 157 -24.63 4.87 6.82
C TYR A 157 -25.52 4.63 8.06
N LEU A 158 -25.05 4.96 9.26
CA LEU A 158 -25.90 4.91 10.44
C LEU A 158 -27.15 5.78 10.28
N ARG A 159 -26.98 7.05 9.82
CA ARG A 159 -28.10 7.96 9.56
C ARG A 159 -29.07 7.39 8.54
N TRP A 160 -28.56 6.91 7.40
CA TRP A 160 -29.40 6.34 6.33
C TRP A 160 -30.21 5.12 6.77
N LEU A 161 -29.67 4.29 7.67
CA LEU A 161 -30.35 3.14 8.20
C LEU A 161 -31.36 3.50 9.30
N THR A 162 -30.99 4.41 10.21
CA THR A 162 -31.86 4.84 11.32
C THR A 162 -33.05 5.67 10.87
N ASP A 163 -32.88 6.52 9.85
CA ASP A 163 -33.98 7.28 9.22
C ASP A 163 -35.08 6.36 8.63
N HIS A 164 -34.78 5.06 8.48
CA HIS A 164 -35.68 4.05 7.91
C HIS A 164 -36.06 2.98 8.91
N GLY A 165 -35.91 3.26 10.20
CA GLY A 165 -36.51 2.48 11.28
C GLY A 165 -35.63 1.43 11.92
N LEU A 166 -34.35 1.28 11.54
CA LEU A 166 -33.42 0.46 12.33
C LEU A 166 -33.05 1.22 13.62
N SER A 167 -32.88 0.48 14.71
CA SER A 167 -32.23 1.04 15.89
C SER A 167 -30.75 1.34 15.58
N VAL A 168 -30.15 2.29 16.30
CA VAL A 168 -28.71 2.59 16.15
C VAL A 168 -27.87 1.33 16.38
N THR A 169 -28.27 0.49 17.32
CA THR A 169 -27.62 -0.79 17.64
C THR A 169 -27.66 -1.76 16.45
N ASP A 170 -28.83 -1.95 15.85
CA ASP A 170 -29.00 -2.88 14.72
C ASP A 170 -28.26 -2.33 13.49
N ALA A 171 -28.34 -1.03 13.24
CA ALA A 171 -27.60 -0.37 12.17
C ALA A 171 -26.08 -0.52 12.34
N ALA A 172 -25.55 -0.32 13.55
CA ALA A 172 -24.13 -0.48 13.83
C ALA A 172 -23.66 -1.94 13.68
N ASN A 173 -24.49 -2.91 14.01
CA ASN A 173 -24.18 -4.34 13.83
C ASN A 173 -24.09 -4.76 12.36
N GLN A 174 -24.69 -3.99 11.43
CA GLN A 174 -24.59 -4.24 10.01
C GLN A 174 -23.22 -3.85 9.40
N VAL A 175 -22.37 -3.13 10.15
CA VAL A 175 -21.16 -2.48 9.62
C VAL A 175 -19.88 -3.24 9.99
N GLU A 176 -19.06 -3.54 9.02
CA GLU A 176 -17.64 -3.89 9.16
C GLU A 176 -16.79 -2.76 8.57
N PHE A 177 -15.64 -2.47 9.18
CA PHE A 177 -14.70 -1.47 8.69
C PHE A 177 -13.46 -2.15 8.12
N ARG A 178 -13.05 -1.74 6.91
CA ARG A 178 -11.83 -2.23 6.27
C ARG A 178 -10.76 -1.15 6.29
N TYR A 179 -9.57 -1.46 6.85
CA TYR A 179 -8.45 -0.55 6.98
C TYR A 179 -7.20 -1.12 6.32
N ALA A 180 -6.34 -0.23 5.80
CA ALA A 180 -5.02 -0.62 5.34
C ALA A 180 -4.07 -0.89 6.52
N ALA A 181 -3.24 -1.91 6.41
CA ALA A 181 -2.13 -2.18 7.30
C ALA A 181 -0.82 -1.99 6.54
N THR A 182 0.09 -1.16 7.06
CA THR A 182 1.38 -0.85 6.44
C THR A 182 2.54 -1.46 7.24
N ASP A 183 3.73 -1.46 6.65
CA ASP A 183 4.99 -1.82 7.30
C ASP A 183 5.47 -0.78 8.33
N GLU A 184 4.80 0.35 8.44
CA GLU A 184 4.87 1.29 9.57
C GLU A 184 4.10 0.68 10.76
N GLN A 185 4.73 -0.27 11.48
CA GLN A 185 4.03 -1.11 12.46
C GLN A 185 3.34 -0.33 13.59
N PHE A 186 4.02 0.66 14.19
CA PHE A 186 3.45 1.41 15.32
C PHE A 186 2.29 2.33 14.90
N PRO A 187 2.37 3.10 13.79
CA PRO A 187 1.23 3.81 13.24
C PRO A 187 0.04 2.89 12.92
N THR A 188 0.26 1.73 12.32
CA THR A 188 -0.80 0.77 12.01
C THR A 188 -1.49 0.24 13.27
N ILE A 189 -0.71 -0.16 14.30
CA ILE A 189 -1.26 -0.59 15.60
C ILE A 189 -2.11 0.53 16.21
N ALA A 190 -1.57 1.74 16.26
CA ALA A 190 -2.24 2.90 16.84
C ALA A 190 -3.50 3.30 16.06
N LYS A 191 -3.48 3.22 14.72
CA LYS A 191 -4.63 3.50 13.85
C LYS A 191 -5.81 2.60 14.15
N LEU A 192 -5.61 1.29 14.21
CA LEU A 192 -6.70 0.34 14.51
C LEU A 192 -7.26 0.56 15.92
N ARG A 193 -6.40 0.88 16.90
CA ARG A 193 -6.83 1.24 18.25
C ARG A 193 -7.61 2.56 18.26
N ALA A 194 -7.15 3.59 17.56
CA ALA A 194 -7.82 4.88 17.41
C ALA A 194 -9.19 4.74 16.73
N ALA A 195 -9.29 3.93 15.68
CA ALA A 195 -10.54 3.67 14.98
C ALA A 195 -11.64 3.15 15.92
N ARG A 196 -11.30 2.21 16.82
CA ARG A 196 -12.25 1.71 17.83
C ARG A 196 -12.67 2.79 18.82
N VAL A 197 -11.75 3.66 19.24
CA VAL A 197 -12.05 4.80 20.13
C VAL A 197 -13.02 5.75 19.46
N LEU A 198 -12.76 6.09 18.20
CA LEU A 198 -13.58 7.02 17.43
C LEU A 198 -14.99 6.47 17.20
N TRP A 199 -15.10 5.22 16.79
CA TRP A 199 -16.40 4.58 16.57
C TRP A 199 -17.20 4.45 17.88
N ALA A 200 -16.56 4.08 18.98
CA ALA A 200 -17.21 4.05 20.29
C ALA A 200 -17.75 5.44 20.69
N ARG A 201 -17.02 6.51 20.34
CA ARG A 201 -17.48 7.88 20.58
C ARG A 201 -18.70 8.25 19.72
N VAL A 202 -18.73 7.82 18.46
CA VAL A 202 -19.90 7.97 17.58
C VAL A 202 -21.12 7.29 18.20
N LEU A 203 -20.98 6.03 18.61
CA LEU A 203 -22.08 5.27 19.21
C LEU A 203 -22.59 5.90 20.52
N GLU A 204 -21.68 6.38 21.38
CA GLU A 204 -22.03 7.12 22.60
C GLU A 204 -22.85 8.36 22.29
N LEU A 205 -22.40 9.18 21.31
CA LEU A 205 -23.12 10.39 20.87
C LEU A 205 -24.47 10.07 20.21
N SER A 206 -24.60 8.86 19.64
CA SER A 206 -25.85 8.35 19.06
C SER A 206 -26.78 7.71 20.09
N GLY A 207 -26.47 7.81 21.39
CA GLY A 207 -27.33 7.34 22.48
C GLY A 207 -27.17 5.84 22.83
N VAL A 208 -26.16 5.17 22.27
CA VAL A 208 -25.87 3.78 22.63
C VAL A 208 -25.07 3.76 23.93
N SER A 209 -25.60 3.10 24.97
CA SER A 209 -24.89 2.94 26.23
C SER A 209 -23.70 2.00 26.06
N THR A 210 -22.48 2.52 26.21
CA THR A 210 -21.23 1.73 26.16
C THR A 210 -20.89 0.99 27.46
N GLY A 211 -21.89 0.75 28.31
CA GLY A 211 -21.74 0.01 29.56
C GLY A 211 -21.37 -1.46 29.33
N SER A 212 -20.88 -2.14 30.36
CA SER A 212 -20.19 -3.46 30.34
C SER A 212 -20.96 -4.66 29.75
N THR A 213 -22.15 -4.47 29.26
CA THR A 213 -23.01 -5.54 28.69
C THR A 213 -23.18 -5.48 27.18
N THR A 214 -22.58 -4.50 26.50
CA THR A 214 -22.67 -4.34 25.03
C THR A 214 -21.49 -4.98 24.31
N ALA A 215 -21.18 -6.21 24.61
CA ALA A 215 -20.15 -7.01 23.91
C ALA A 215 -20.45 -7.23 22.40
N GLY A 216 -21.59 -6.72 21.88
CA GLY A 216 -22.00 -6.89 20.50
C GLY A 216 -21.84 -5.67 19.59
N ILE A 217 -21.49 -4.48 20.11
CA ILE A 217 -21.50 -3.23 19.31
C ILE A 217 -20.10 -2.62 19.21
N ALA A 218 -19.07 -3.43 19.20
CA ALA A 218 -17.73 -2.94 18.95
C ALA A 218 -17.50 -2.78 17.44
N GLN A 219 -16.61 -1.88 17.07
CA GLN A 219 -16.16 -1.76 15.70
C GLN A 219 -15.52 -3.07 15.24
N ARG A 220 -16.12 -3.75 14.27
CA ARG A 220 -15.53 -4.90 13.63
C ARG A 220 -14.54 -4.43 12.57
N GLN A 221 -13.31 -4.93 12.61
CA GLN A 221 -12.21 -4.47 11.78
C GLN A 221 -11.63 -5.58 10.91
N HIS A 222 -11.61 -5.34 9.60
CA HIS A 222 -10.85 -6.11 8.63
C HIS A 222 -9.61 -5.30 8.24
N ALA A 223 -8.40 -5.78 8.50
CA ALA A 223 -7.16 -5.17 8.07
C ALA A 223 -6.63 -5.86 6.80
N VAL A 224 -6.28 -5.06 5.81
CA VAL A 224 -5.67 -5.52 4.55
C VAL A 224 -4.27 -4.95 4.44
N THR A 225 -3.26 -5.75 4.10
CA THR A 225 -1.92 -5.22 3.85
C THR A 225 -1.95 -4.21 2.70
N SER A 226 -1.32 -3.06 2.89
CA SER A 226 -1.38 -1.90 2.00
C SER A 226 -0.94 -2.23 0.57
N ARG A 227 -1.77 -1.93 -0.44
CA ARG A 227 -1.36 -1.98 -1.85
C ARG A 227 -0.32 -0.92 -2.21
N PRO A 228 -0.45 0.36 -1.77
CA PRO A 228 0.55 1.39 -2.02
C PRO A 228 1.97 1.04 -1.58
N MET A 229 2.17 0.25 -0.51
CA MET A 229 3.50 -0.13 -0.03
C MET A 229 4.18 -1.22 -0.87
N LEU A 230 3.42 -1.99 -1.67
CA LEU A 230 3.97 -3.07 -2.49
C LEU A 230 4.73 -2.51 -3.68
N SER A 231 5.93 -3.02 -3.92
CA SER A 231 6.76 -2.69 -5.07
C SER A 231 6.62 -3.73 -6.17
N LYS A 232 6.71 -3.27 -7.42
CA LYS A 232 6.75 -4.10 -8.62
C LYS A 232 8.10 -4.79 -8.76
N TYR A 233 9.19 -4.04 -8.52
CA TYR A 233 10.56 -4.55 -8.50
C TYR A 233 10.94 -5.02 -7.11
N ASP A 234 11.80 -6.05 -7.06
CA ASP A 234 12.18 -6.78 -5.86
C ASP A 234 10.96 -7.21 -5.02
N PRO A 235 10.02 -7.97 -5.63
CA PRO A 235 8.76 -8.33 -4.96
C PRO A 235 8.99 -9.18 -3.70
N TYR A 236 10.13 -9.83 -3.56
CA TYR A 236 10.46 -10.60 -2.35
C TYR A 236 10.58 -9.73 -1.09
N VAL A 237 10.95 -8.45 -1.23
CA VAL A 237 10.91 -7.48 -0.11
C VAL A 237 9.47 -7.25 0.36
N ASN A 238 8.48 -7.41 -0.51
CA ASN A 238 7.07 -7.33 -0.12
C ASN A 238 6.64 -8.43 0.86
N MET A 239 7.34 -9.59 0.89
CA MET A 239 7.11 -10.60 1.92
C MET A 239 7.40 -10.04 3.32
N LEU A 240 8.50 -9.28 3.46
CA LEU A 240 8.84 -8.62 4.72
C LEU A 240 7.82 -7.54 5.07
N ARG A 241 7.48 -6.68 4.12
CA ARG A 241 6.47 -5.60 4.30
C ARG A 241 5.13 -6.19 4.72
N GLY A 242 4.65 -7.22 4.00
CA GLY A 242 3.40 -7.92 4.31
C GLY A 242 3.40 -8.59 5.68
N THR A 243 4.53 -9.18 6.09
CA THR A 243 4.67 -9.81 7.41
C THR A 243 4.60 -8.78 8.54
N VAL A 244 5.31 -7.65 8.41
CA VAL A 244 5.27 -6.56 9.40
C VAL A 244 3.86 -5.94 9.47
N ALA A 245 3.23 -5.73 8.32
CA ALA A 245 1.87 -5.19 8.26
C ALA A 245 0.83 -6.14 8.90
N ALA A 246 0.91 -7.43 8.63
CA ALA A 246 0.04 -8.44 9.24
C ALA A 246 0.26 -8.55 10.76
N PHE A 247 1.53 -8.52 11.21
CA PHE A 247 1.85 -8.44 12.62
C PHE A 247 1.21 -7.21 13.27
N ALA A 248 1.36 -6.04 12.66
CA ALA A 248 0.79 -4.80 13.17
C ALA A 248 -0.74 -4.84 13.21
N ALA A 249 -1.38 -5.44 12.21
CA ALA A 249 -2.83 -5.66 12.18
C ALA A 249 -3.29 -6.57 13.33
N GLY A 250 -2.62 -7.70 13.54
CA GLY A 250 -2.91 -8.64 14.61
C GLY A 250 -2.73 -8.03 16.00
N VAL A 251 -1.60 -7.36 16.26
CA VAL A 251 -1.31 -6.62 17.50
C VAL A 251 -2.28 -5.46 17.71
N GLY A 252 -2.62 -4.75 16.63
CA GLY A 252 -3.60 -3.67 16.63
C GLY A 252 -5.03 -4.14 16.91
N GLY A 253 -5.28 -5.44 16.87
CA GLY A 253 -6.54 -6.06 17.28
C GLY A 253 -7.59 -6.17 16.17
N ALA A 254 -7.17 -6.23 14.90
CA ALA A 254 -8.09 -6.51 13.81
C ALA A 254 -8.81 -7.85 14.00
N ASP A 255 -10.11 -7.91 13.64
CA ASP A 255 -10.91 -9.12 13.72
C ASP A 255 -10.62 -10.07 12.57
N ALA A 256 -10.32 -9.54 11.39
CA ALA A 256 -9.89 -10.28 10.22
C ALA A 256 -8.64 -9.63 9.59
N VAL A 257 -7.75 -10.45 9.02
CA VAL A 257 -6.54 -9.96 8.33
C VAL A 257 -6.40 -10.62 6.97
N THR A 258 -6.27 -9.79 5.94
CA THR A 258 -5.88 -10.21 4.59
C THR A 258 -4.44 -9.79 4.33
N VAL A 259 -3.56 -10.76 4.12
CA VAL A 259 -2.24 -10.51 3.55
C VAL A 259 -2.36 -10.63 2.04
N LEU A 260 -2.07 -9.55 1.32
CA LEU A 260 -2.01 -9.61 -0.13
C LEU A 260 -0.76 -10.38 -0.56
N PRO A 261 -0.83 -11.21 -1.61
CA PRO A 261 0.35 -11.88 -2.16
C PRO A 261 1.46 -10.87 -2.50
N PHE A 262 2.70 -11.24 -2.21
CA PHE A 262 3.85 -10.36 -2.34
C PHE A 262 4.10 -9.86 -3.78
N ASP A 263 3.61 -10.60 -4.77
CA ASP A 263 3.70 -10.32 -6.19
C ASP A 263 2.47 -9.60 -6.79
N SER A 264 1.52 -9.19 -5.96
CA SER A 264 0.27 -8.53 -6.39
C SER A 264 0.50 -7.23 -7.17
N ALA A 265 1.61 -6.53 -6.94
CA ALA A 265 1.95 -5.32 -7.70
C ALA A 265 2.31 -5.60 -9.17
N ASN A 266 2.62 -6.86 -9.51
CA ASN A 266 2.98 -7.28 -10.87
C ASN A 266 1.79 -7.76 -11.69
N GLY A 267 0.60 -7.82 -11.11
CA GLY A 267 -0.62 -8.35 -11.70
C GLY A 267 -1.25 -9.44 -10.84
N ARG A 268 -2.04 -10.32 -11.44
CA ARG A 268 -2.71 -11.39 -10.71
C ARG A 268 -1.70 -12.37 -10.12
N PRO A 269 -1.76 -12.61 -8.78
CA PRO A 269 -0.83 -13.48 -8.10
C PRO A 269 -1.02 -14.94 -8.49
N ASP A 270 0.06 -15.71 -8.44
CA ASP A 270 0.01 -17.15 -8.63
C ASP A 270 -0.27 -17.91 -7.32
N ALA A 271 -0.33 -19.24 -7.44
CA ALA A 271 -0.55 -20.13 -6.29
C ALA A 271 0.57 -20.03 -5.23
N PHE A 272 1.81 -19.71 -5.63
CA PHE A 272 2.92 -19.53 -4.70
C PHE A 272 2.73 -18.25 -3.87
N GLY A 273 2.42 -17.13 -4.52
CA GLY A 273 2.14 -15.85 -3.82
C GLY A 273 0.98 -15.99 -2.83
N ARG A 274 -0.12 -16.63 -3.23
CA ARG A 274 -1.26 -16.91 -2.35
C ARG A 274 -0.89 -17.79 -1.15
N ARG A 275 -0.11 -18.84 -1.37
CA ARG A 275 0.37 -19.71 -0.28
C ARG A 275 1.23 -18.97 0.73
N ILE A 276 2.16 -18.11 0.27
CA ILE A 276 3.00 -17.31 1.17
C ILE A 276 2.14 -16.34 1.99
N ALA A 277 1.19 -15.65 1.35
CA ALA A 277 0.28 -14.72 2.03
C ALA A 277 -0.50 -15.41 3.17
N ARG A 278 -1.03 -16.60 2.91
CA ARG A 278 -1.72 -17.43 3.90
C ARG A 278 -0.79 -17.84 5.04
N ASN A 279 0.40 -18.33 4.70
CA ASN A 279 1.38 -18.82 5.68
C ASN A 279 1.87 -17.72 6.62
N VAL A 280 1.93 -16.46 6.20
CA VAL A 280 2.27 -15.33 7.08
C VAL A 280 1.33 -15.28 8.28
N ASN A 281 0.02 -15.42 8.06
CA ASN A 281 -0.95 -15.43 9.16
C ASN A 281 -0.73 -16.62 10.09
N HIS A 282 -0.51 -17.82 9.55
CA HIS A 282 -0.25 -19.03 10.37
C HIS A 282 1.02 -18.89 11.21
N LEU A 283 2.12 -18.39 10.64
CA LEU A 283 3.35 -18.15 11.39
C LEU A 283 3.14 -17.17 12.55
N LEU A 284 2.34 -16.12 12.34
CA LEU A 284 2.04 -15.14 13.39
C LEU A 284 1.09 -15.69 14.47
N ILE A 285 0.09 -16.47 14.09
CA ILE A 285 -0.92 -17.01 15.00
C ILE A 285 -0.38 -18.24 15.73
N ASP A 286 0.06 -19.25 14.98
CA ASP A 286 0.30 -20.59 15.50
C ASP A 286 1.72 -20.76 16.06
N GLU A 287 2.71 -20.11 15.44
CA GLU A 287 4.11 -20.24 15.86
C GLU A 287 4.56 -19.06 16.76
N SER A 288 4.22 -17.82 16.38
CA SER A 288 4.61 -16.63 17.14
C SER A 288 3.62 -16.28 18.26
N HIS A 289 2.45 -16.92 18.28
CA HIS A 289 1.39 -16.74 19.28
C HIS A 289 0.96 -15.28 19.50
N VAL A 290 1.01 -14.46 18.46
CA VAL A 290 0.66 -13.02 18.52
C VAL A 290 -0.76 -12.79 19.02
N ALA A 291 -1.66 -13.73 18.74
CA ALA A 291 -3.07 -13.66 19.13
C ALA A 291 -3.36 -14.15 20.56
N ALA A 292 -2.36 -14.66 21.30
CA ALA A 292 -2.56 -15.21 22.64
C ALA A 292 -2.94 -14.15 23.70
N VAL A 293 -2.67 -12.88 23.43
CA VAL A 293 -2.96 -11.76 24.33
C VAL A 293 -3.83 -10.74 23.58
N ALA A 294 -4.92 -10.31 24.22
CA ALA A 294 -5.72 -9.20 23.72
C ALA A 294 -5.00 -7.86 24.00
N ASP A 295 -4.85 -7.00 22.99
CA ASP A 295 -4.18 -5.70 23.09
C ASP A 295 -2.75 -5.77 23.67
N PRO A 296 -1.82 -6.52 23.06
CA PRO A 296 -0.46 -6.69 23.58
C PRO A 296 0.34 -5.39 23.61
N ALA A 297 -0.06 -4.36 22.86
CA ALA A 297 0.54 -3.03 22.85
C ALA A 297 -0.02 -2.11 23.96
N GLY A 298 -1.04 -2.55 24.69
CA GLY A 298 -1.70 -1.78 25.75
C GLY A 298 -0.74 -1.43 26.89
N GLY A 299 -0.74 -0.16 27.30
CA GLY A 299 0.13 0.38 28.35
C GLY A 299 1.52 0.81 27.88
N ALA A 300 1.89 0.58 26.60
CA ALA A 300 3.11 1.13 26.03
C ALA A 300 2.92 2.64 25.76
N TYR A 301 3.63 3.50 26.51
CA TYR A 301 3.42 4.96 26.46
C TYR A 301 3.42 5.55 25.05
N ALA A 302 4.36 5.15 24.20
CA ALA A 302 4.47 5.65 22.84
C ALA A 302 3.25 5.23 21.99
N VAL A 303 2.76 4.00 22.15
CA VAL A 303 1.58 3.50 21.41
C VAL A 303 0.29 4.17 21.92
N GLU A 304 0.15 4.33 23.24
CA GLU A 304 -1.00 5.03 23.84
C GLU A 304 -1.06 6.50 23.37
N GLN A 305 0.08 7.20 23.38
CA GLN A 305 0.15 8.58 22.90
C GLN A 305 -0.17 8.66 21.41
N LEU A 306 0.44 7.83 20.59
CA LEU A 306 0.18 7.80 19.14
C LEU A 306 -1.28 7.45 18.83
N THR A 307 -1.89 6.56 19.62
CA THR A 307 -3.32 6.23 19.53
C THR A 307 -4.19 7.46 19.80
N ALA A 308 -3.86 8.22 20.86
CA ALA A 308 -4.58 9.43 21.22
C ALA A 308 -4.42 10.54 20.16
N ASP A 309 -3.20 10.72 19.65
CA ASP A 309 -2.90 11.73 18.63
C ASP A 309 -3.62 11.41 17.30
N LEU A 310 -3.60 10.15 16.88
CA LEU A 310 -4.32 9.70 15.67
C LEU A 310 -5.84 9.80 15.85
N ALA A 311 -6.36 9.49 17.04
CA ALA A 311 -7.78 9.65 17.32
C ALA A 311 -8.19 11.14 17.25
N ALA A 312 -7.39 12.06 17.80
CA ALA A 312 -7.66 13.49 17.72
C ALA A 312 -7.59 14.00 16.27
N ALA A 313 -6.57 13.60 15.50
CA ALA A 313 -6.41 14.01 14.11
C ALA A 313 -7.52 13.41 13.21
N GLY A 314 -7.87 12.14 13.39
CA GLY A 314 -8.95 11.49 12.66
C GLY A 314 -10.33 12.10 12.99
N TRP A 315 -10.56 12.51 14.26
CA TRP A 315 -11.78 13.22 14.64
C TRP A 315 -11.88 14.59 13.97
N ALA A 316 -10.77 15.33 13.91
CA ALA A 316 -10.72 16.62 13.22
C ALA A 316 -11.01 16.48 11.72
N GLU A 317 -10.44 15.48 11.06
CA GLU A 317 -10.72 15.18 9.65
C GLU A 317 -12.19 14.76 9.44
N PHE A 318 -12.75 13.95 10.34
CA PHE A 318 -14.17 13.62 10.34
C PHE A 318 -15.06 14.86 10.43
N GLN A 319 -14.79 15.77 11.38
CA GLN A 319 -15.55 17.01 11.52
C GLN A 319 -15.48 17.89 10.27
N GLN A 320 -14.33 17.92 9.61
CA GLN A 320 -14.17 18.65 8.36
C GLN A 320 -15.01 18.04 7.24
N LEU A 321 -14.97 16.71 7.07
CA LEU A 321 -15.81 16.00 6.09
C LEU A 321 -17.31 16.22 6.35
N GLU A 322 -17.76 16.15 7.61
CA GLU A 322 -19.15 16.44 7.98
C GLU A 322 -19.58 17.85 7.55
N SER A 323 -18.73 18.85 7.77
CA SER A 323 -19.01 20.23 7.34
C SER A 323 -19.04 20.39 5.83
N GLU A 324 -18.15 19.70 5.11
CA GLU A 324 -18.11 19.71 3.64
C GLU A 324 -19.33 19.02 3.02
N TRP A 325 -19.93 18.05 3.73
CA TRP A 325 -21.08 17.27 3.26
C TRP A 325 -22.45 17.83 3.62
N GLU A 326 -22.54 18.96 4.34
CA GLU A 326 -23.82 19.61 4.70
C GLU A 326 -24.71 19.94 3.49
N GLY A 327 -24.12 20.16 2.30
CA GLY A 327 -24.82 20.45 1.04
C GLY A 327 -24.89 19.32 0.03
N GLY A 328 -24.36 18.14 0.37
CA GLY A 328 -24.19 16.98 -0.52
C GLY A 328 -22.80 16.37 -0.39
N HIS A 329 -22.62 15.17 -0.93
CA HIS A 329 -21.35 14.45 -0.84
C HIS A 329 -20.39 14.92 -1.94
N ASP A 330 -19.72 16.07 -1.72
CA ASP A 330 -18.62 16.53 -2.56
C ASP A 330 -17.28 16.01 -2.00
N PHE A 331 -16.56 15.22 -2.81
CA PHE A 331 -15.29 14.62 -2.41
C PHE A 331 -14.06 15.37 -2.92
N ASP A 332 -14.22 16.40 -3.75
CA ASP A 332 -13.09 17.13 -4.33
C ASP A 332 -12.22 17.83 -3.27
N PRO A 333 -12.78 18.47 -2.22
CA PRO A 333 -11.97 19.03 -1.14
C PRO A 333 -11.14 17.96 -0.41
N PHE A 334 -11.71 16.79 -0.18
CA PHE A 334 -11.01 15.68 0.47
C PHE A 334 -9.90 15.11 -0.42
N ARG A 335 -10.17 14.90 -1.73
CA ARG A 335 -9.15 14.48 -2.70
C ARG A 335 -8.00 15.49 -2.79
N ALA A 336 -8.29 16.79 -2.74
CA ALA A 336 -7.26 17.83 -2.73
C ALA A 336 -6.36 17.75 -1.49
N ARG A 337 -6.91 17.46 -0.31
CA ARG A 337 -6.12 17.24 0.91
C ARG A 337 -5.26 15.98 0.82
N ILE A 338 -5.79 14.90 0.26
CA ILE A 338 -5.00 13.68 -0.02
C ILE A 338 -3.85 14.01 -0.97
N ALA A 339 -4.12 14.74 -2.06
CA ALA A 339 -3.09 15.12 -3.03
C ALA A 339 -1.93 15.90 -2.41
N ALA A 340 -2.22 16.82 -1.47
CA ALA A 340 -1.18 17.55 -0.74
C ALA A 340 -0.29 16.63 0.13
N VAL A 341 -0.88 15.61 0.76
CA VAL A 341 -0.11 14.60 1.53
C VAL A 341 0.75 13.76 0.59
N VAL A 342 0.22 13.38 -0.55
CA VAL A 342 0.92 12.63 -1.59
C VAL A 342 2.12 13.41 -2.11
N GLU A 343 1.95 14.68 -2.49
CA GLU A 343 3.03 15.55 -2.98
C GLU A 343 4.21 15.58 -1.99
N LYS A 344 3.92 15.78 -0.70
CA LYS A 344 4.95 15.77 0.34
C LYS A 344 5.66 14.42 0.45
N ARG A 345 4.89 13.32 0.42
CA ARG A 345 5.44 11.95 0.49
C ARG A 345 6.34 11.65 -0.71
N GLU A 346 5.91 12.00 -1.91
CA GLU A 346 6.67 11.80 -3.14
C GLU A 346 7.96 12.62 -3.15
N ALA A 347 7.92 13.86 -2.66
CA ALA A 347 9.12 14.68 -2.49
C ALA A 347 10.12 14.07 -1.49
N ASP A 348 9.65 13.45 -0.40
CA ASP A 348 10.51 12.77 0.56
C ASP A 348 11.09 11.45 -0.02
N ILE A 349 10.31 10.72 -0.82
CA ILE A 349 10.76 9.53 -1.55
C ILE A 349 11.79 9.93 -2.63
N ALA A 350 11.51 10.97 -3.42
CA ALA A 350 12.42 11.46 -4.44
C ALA A 350 13.78 11.88 -3.87
N ARG A 351 13.81 12.46 -2.67
CA ARG A 351 15.04 12.83 -1.97
C ARG A 351 15.65 11.72 -1.13
N ARG A 352 15.08 10.52 -1.20
CA ARG A 352 15.51 9.33 -0.45
C ARG A 352 15.55 9.54 1.07
N LYS A 353 14.76 10.50 1.58
CA LYS A 353 14.48 10.65 3.01
C LYS A 353 13.56 9.53 3.50
N ARG A 354 12.74 9.00 2.60
CA ARG A 354 11.95 7.79 2.76
C ARG A 354 12.41 6.76 1.74
N PRO A 355 13.47 5.98 2.07
CA PRO A 355 14.04 5.01 1.14
C PRO A 355 13.08 3.83 0.92
N LEU A 356 13.05 3.33 -0.30
CA LEU A 356 12.28 2.14 -0.69
C LEU A 356 13.25 1.05 -1.14
N THR A 357 13.47 0.06 -0.27
CA THR A 357 14.35 -1.08 -0.54
C THR A 357 13.90 -1.84 -1.78
N GLY A 358 14.84 -2.15 -2.67
CA GLY A 358 14.59 -2.80 -3.96
C GLY A 358 14.15 -1.83 -5.07
N VAL A 359 13.82 -0.57 -4.74
CA VAL A 359 13.32 0.46 -5.67
C VAL A 359 14.26 1.66 -5.73
N SER A 360 14.24 2.55 -4.72
CA SER A 360 15.13 3.71 -4.63
C SER A 360 16.46 3.38 -3.95
N GLU A 361 16.54 2.26 -3.24
CA GLU A 361 17.74 1.74 -2.58
C GLU A 361 17.95 0.28 -2.93
N PHE A 362 19.20 -0.08 -3.25
CA PHE A 362 19.60 -1.44 -3.61
C PHE A 362 18.81 -2.07 -4.78
N PRO A 363 18.56 -1.31 -5.87
CA PRO A 363 17.84 -1.85 -7.03
C PRO A 363 18.69 -2.90 -7.76
N ASN A 364 18.05 -3.95 -8.25
CA ASN A 364 18.69 -4.98 -9.08
C ASN A 364 18.33 -4.77 -10.55
N LEU A 365 19.26 -4.26 -11.37
CA LEU A 365 19.04 -4.05 -12.81
C LEU A 365 18.94 -5.36 -13.61
N GLY A 366 19.47 -6.47 -13.08
CA GLY A 366 19.40 -7.77 -13.72
C GLY A 366 18.09 -8.52 -13.45
N GLU A 367 17.15 -7.91 -12.71
CA GLU A 367 15.87 -8.52 -12.41
C GLU A 367 14.96 -8.58 -13.64
N THR A 368 14.36 -9.73 -13.85
CA THR A 368 13.32 -9.93 -14.86
C THR A 368 11.99 -10.16 -14.16
N LEU A 369 11.02 -9.29 -14.44
CA LEU A 369 9.69 -9.42 -13.88
C LEU A 369 8.92 -10.56 -14.55
N PRO A 370 8.12 -11.33 -13.81
CA PRO A 370 7.27 -12.35 -14.39
C PRO A 370 6.15 -11.70 -15.24
N GLU A 371 5.80 -12.33 -16.35
CA GLU A 371 4.59 -11.99 -17.09
C GLU A 371 3.37 -12.44 -16.29
N ARG A 372 2.44 -11.53 -16.04
CA ARG A 372 1.20 -11.75 -15.28
C ARG A 372 0.02 -11.13 -16.00
N ASP A 373 -1.15 -11.73 -15.86
CA ASP A 373 -2.40 -11.09 -16.23
C ASP A 373 -2.57 -9.80 -15.40
N ALA A 374 -3.06 -8.75 -16.05
CA ALA A 374 -3.33 -7.50 -15.35
C ALA A 374 -4.37 -7.70 -14.23
N ASP A 375 -4.14 -7.04 -13.09
CA ASP A 375 -5.11 -6.97 -12.02
C ASP A 375 -5.71 -5.56 -11.99
N PRO A 376 -7.00 -5.38 -12.33
CA PRO A 376 -7.67 -4.08 -12.35
C PRO A 376 -7.68 -3.37 -11.00
N LEU A 377 -7.48 -4.10 -9.90
CA LEU A 377 -7.36 -3.50 -8.57
C LEU A 377 -6.10 -2.63 -8.44
N ASN A 378 -5.06 -2.86 -9.28
CA ASN A 378 -3.84 -2.06 -9.29
C ASN A 378 -3.99 -0.70 -9.99
N ASP A 379 -4.99 -0.55 -10.89
CA ASP A 379 -5.15 0.66 -11.70
C ASP A 379 -5.51 1.91 -10.87
N ARG A 380 -6.06 1.69 -9.68
CA ARG A 380 -6.53 2.74 -8.76
C ARG A 380 -5.61 2.96 -7.57
N VAL A 381 -4.44 2.31 -7.56
CA VAL A 381 -3.50 2.33 -6.44
C VAL A 381 -2.32 3.26 -6.74
N ARG A 382 -2.11 4.25 -5.89
CA ARG A 382 -0.95 5.11 -5.96
C ARG A 382 0.22 4.50 -5.17
N ARG A 383 0.99 3.62 -5.83
CA ARG A 383 2.13 2.95 -5.19
C ARG A 383 3.27 3.93 -4.90
N TYR A 384 3.92 3.74 -3.73
CA TYR A 384 5.04 4.59 -3.29
C TYR A 384 6.23 4.53 -4.24
N GLY A 385 6.48 3.38 -4.86
CA GLY A 385 7.58 3.16 -5.80
C GLY A 385 7.32 3.58 -7.23
N ALA A 386 6.08 3.93 -7.60
CA ALA A 386 5.64 4.06 -8.99
C ALA A 386 6.53 4.94 -9.88
N SER A 387 7.01 6.08 -9.37
CA SER A 387 7.84 7.00 -10.15
C SER A 387 9.22 6.42 -10.50
N PHE A 388 9.85 5.69 -9.57
CA PHE A 388 11.11 4.99 -9.85
C PHE A 388 10.89 3.75 -10.72
N GLU A 389 9.79 3.03 -10.49
CA GLU A 389 9.42 1.87 -11.28
C GLU A 389 9.22 2.22 -12.75
N ALA A 390 8.57 3.36 -13.05
CA ALA A 390 8.39 3.87 -14.41
C ALA A 390 9.73 4.13 -15.11
N LEU A 391 10.75 4.64 -14.41
CA LEU A 391 12.10 4.81 -14.98
C LEU A 391 12.77 3.45 -15.28
N ARG A 392 12.51 2.43 -14.46
CA ARG A 392 13.07 1.09 -14.65
C ARG A 392 12.33 0.28 -15.71
N ASP A 393 11.05 0.55 -15.94
CA ASP A 393 10.27 -0.09 -17.01
C ASP A 393 10.83 0.23 -18.40
N GLU A 394 11.51 1.38 -18.53
CA GLU A 394 12.16 1.84 -19.74
C GLU A 394 13.65 2.11 -19.46
N PRO A 395 14.52 1.10 -19.26
CA PRO A 395 15.89 1.31 -18.89
C PRO A 395 16.66 2.09 -19.93
N ALA A 396 17.66 2.87 -19.50
CA ALA A 396 18.51 3.65 -20.42
C ALA A 396 19.27 2.72 -21.38
N ALA A 397 19.31 3.11 -22.66
CA ALA A 397 19.98 2.31 -23.70
C ALA A 397 21.50 2.27 -23.55
N GLN A 398 22.07 3.31 -22.94
CA GLN A 398 23.52 3.44 -22.75
C GLN A 398 23.86 3.56 -21.25
N PRO A 399 24.97 2.95 -20.80
CA PRO A 399 25.45 3.12 -19.44
C PRO A 399 26.13 4.49 -19.26
N VAL A 400 26.18 4.95 -18.02
CA VAL A 400 27.06 6.03 -17.58
C VAL A 400 28.47 5.47 -17.36
N PHE A 401 29.50 6.14 -17.90
CA PHE A 401 30.89 5.79 -17.57
C PHE A 401 31.23 6.34 -16.19
N LEU A 402 31.59 5.46 -15.27
CA LEU A 402 31.99 5.81 -13.93
C LEU A 402 33.49 5.99 -13.85
N ALA A 403 33.91 7.24 -13.95
CA ALA A 403 35.30 7.68 -13.93
C ALA A 403 35.83 7.63 -12.48
N THR A 404 36.35 6.48 -12.08
CA THR A 404 36.88 6.26 -10.73
C THR A 404 38.31 6.76 -10.61
N LEU A 405 38.57 7.62 -9.60
CA LEU A 405 39.86 8.25 -9.37
C LEU A 405 40.64 7.52 -8.27
N GLY A 406 41.83 7.06 -8.61
CA GLY A 406 42.75 6.42 -7.69
C GLY A 406 42.52 4.93 -7.48
N THR A 407 42.96 4.42 -6.35
CA THR A 407 42.85 3.00 -5.98
C THR A 407 41.39 2.63 -5.65
N ILE A 408 41.10 1.33 -5.67
CA ILE A 408 39.77 0.78 -5.28
C ILE A 408 39.32 1.37 -3.95
N ALA A 409 40.17 1.38 -2.93
CA ALA A 409 39.83 1.91 -1.61
C ALA A 409 39.44 3.40 -1.62
N GLN A 410 40.01 4.17 -2.54
CA GLN A 410 39.76 5.62 -2.62
C GLN A 410 38.45 5.98 -3.30
N HIS A 411 37.91 5.15 -4.19
CA HIS A 411 36.70 5.49 -4.93
C HIS A 411 35.47 4.64 -4.55
N THR A 412 35.64 3.48 -3.90
CA THR A 412 34.54 2.52 -3.67
C THR A 412 33.30 3.15 -3.03
N ALA A 413 33.45 3.97 -2.01
CA ALA A 413 32.31 4.55 -1.31
C ALA A 413 31.40 5.39 -2.22
N ARG A 414 32.01 6.30 -3.01
CA ARG A 414 31.27 7.17 -3.95
C ARG A 414 30.81 6.41 -5.20
N ALA A 415 31.64 5.49 -5.68
CA ALA A 415 31.27 4.63 -6.80
C ALA A 415 30.05 3.79 -6.48
N THR A 416 30.00 3.16 -5.30
CA THR A 416 28.84 2.38 -4.84
C THR A 416 27.59 3.25 -4.66
N PHE A 417 27.75 4.44 -4.05
CA PHE A 417 26.64 5.38 -3.87
C PHE A 417 26.02 5.78 -5.21
N VAL A 418 26.84 6.20 -6.16
CA VAL A 418 26.36 6.64 -7.48
C VAL A 418 25.79 5.49 -8.30
N SER A 419 26.42 4.31 -8.26
CA SER A 419 25.91 3.13 -8.95
C SER A 419 24.52 2.75 -8.44
N ASN A 420 24.32 2.79 -7.12
CA ASN A 420 23.00 2.54 -6.51
C ASN A 420 21.97 3.61 -6.93
N LEU A 421 22.36 4.89 -6.94
CA LEU A 421 21.48 5.97 -7.37
C LEU A 421 21.08 5.82 -8.85
N LEU A 422 22.04 5.61 -9.76
CA LEU A 422 21.78 5.45 -11.20
C LEU A 422 20.93 4.21 -11.49
N ALA A 423 21.22 3.11 -10.82
CA ALA A 423 20.44 1.87 -10.96
C ALA A 423 18.97 2.03 -10.55
N ALA A 424 18.65 2.90 -9.58
CA ALA A 424 17.27 3.23 -9.22
C ALA A 424 16.48 3.87 -10.39
N GLY A 425 17.16 4.50 -11.33
CA GLY A 425 16.59 5.07 -12.56
C GLY A 425 16.71 4.16 -13.80
N GLY A 426 17.07 2.88 -13.63
CA GLY A 426 17.27 1.99 -14.77
C GLY A 426 18.53 2.30 -15.58
N ILE A 427 19.54 2.95 -14.99
CA ILE A 427 20.78 3.34 -15.65
C ILE A 427 21.91 2.42 -15.19
N ALA A 428 22.49 1.66 -16.11
CA ALA A 428 23.69 0.88 -15.86
C ALA A 428 24.95 1.76 -15.77
N VAL A 429 25.99 1.24 -15.12
CA VAL A 429 27.29 1.91 -15.06
C VAL A 429 28.39 1.02 -15.64
N GLU A 430 29.35 1.65 -16.28
CA GLU A 430 30.58 1.03 -16.74
C GLU A 430 31.77 1.67 -15.99
N VAL A 431 32.41 0.86 -15.14
CA VAL A 431 33.38 1.36 -14.16
C VAL A 431 34.78 1.33 -14.74
N ALA A 432 35.53 2.44 -14.65
CA ALA A 432 36.93 2.50 -15.09
C ALA A 432 37.88 1.57 -14.33
N GLY A 433 37.55 1.26 -13.07
CA GLY A 433 38.42 0.49 -12.19
C GLY A 433 39.45 1.35 -11.45
N ALA A 434 40.54 0.73 -11.00
CA ALA A 434 41.65 1.48 -10.41
C ALA A 434 42.43 2.23 -11.50
N THR A 435 42.71 3.52 -11.25
CA THR A 435 43.44 4.39 -12.18
C THR A 435 44.62 5.08 -11.45
N ALA A 436 45.76 5.17 -12.09
CA ALA A 436 46.94 5.80 -11.51
C ALA A 436 47.08 7.32 -11.87
N GLY A 437 46.24 7.81 -12.77
CA GLY A 437 46.23 9.20 -13.21
C GLY A 437 45.28 9.43 -14.39
N VAL A 438 45.35 10.63 -14.95
CA VAL A 438 44.47 11.09 -16.04
C VAL A 438 44.59 10.24 -17.29
N GLU A 439 45.85 9.82 -17.66
CA GLU A 439 46.09 9.02 -18.87
C GLU A 439 45.40 7.67 -18.81
N ASP A 440 45.53 6.97 -17.67
CA ASP A 440 44.84 5.67 -17.44
C ASP A 440 43.32 5.82 -17.49
N LEU A 441 42.79 6.90 -16.90
CA LEU A 441 41.37 7.18 -16.89
C LEU A 441 40.82 7.40 -18.30
N VAL A 442 41.52 8.22 -19.12
CA VAL A 442 41.15 8.49 -20.51
C VAL A 442 41.27 7.24 -21.38
N ALA A 443 42.29 6.38 -21.13
CA ALA A 443 42.41 5.08 -21.81
C ALA A 443 41.22 4.17 -21.49
N ALA A 444 40.84 4.07 -20.23
CA ALA A 444 39.65 3.32 -19.81
C ALA A 444 38.36 3.87 -20.45
N TYR A 445 38.18 5.19 -20.46
CA TYR A 445 37.05 5.87 -21.10
C TYR A 445 36.97 5.57 -22.61
N ARG A 446 38.07 5.66 -23.34
CA ARG A 446 38.10 5.30 -24.77
C ARG A 446 37.82 3.83 -25.01
N SER A 447 38.29 2.93 -24.13
CA SER A 447 38.03 1.49 -24.20
C SER A 447 36.57 1.15 -23.98
N SER A 448 35.83 1.97 -23.23
CA SER A 448 34.36 1.83 -23.03
C SER A 448 33.53 2.28 -24.24
N GLY A 449 34.19 2.82 -25.28
CA GLY A 449 33.52 3.34 -26.47
C GLY A 449 33.14 4.83 -26.39
N GLY A 450 33.61 5.57 -25.40
CA GLY A 450 33.39 7.01 -25.28
C GLY A 450 31.95 7.39 -24.95
N ARG A 451 31.49 7.03 -23.77
CA ARG A 451 30.11 7.29 -23.34
C ARG A 451 29.80 8.79 -23.24
N PRO A 452 28.62 9.27 -23.67
CA PRO A 452 28.29 10.69 -23.64
C PRO A 452 28.21 11.26 -22.21
N VAL A 453 27.81 10.45 -21.24
CA VAL A 453 27.71 10.84 -19.83
C VAL A 453 28.78 10.14 -19.01
N VAL A 454 29.50 10.90 -18.23
CA VAL A 454 30.54 10.42 -17.30
C VAL A 454 30.23 10.91 -15.89
N CYS A 455 30.52 10.08 -14.88
CA CYS A 455 30.42 10.46 -13.49
C CYS A 455 31.75 10.23 -12.77
N LEU A 456 32.34 11.30 -12.21
CA LEU A 456 33.55 11.18 -11.42
C LEU A 456 33.24 10.62 -10.02
N ALA A 457 34.03 9.65 -9.57
CA ALA A 457 33.97 9.07 -8.24
C ALA A 457 35.39 8.92 -7.64
N GLY A 458 35.68 9.66 -6.57
CA GLY A 458 36.95 9.65 -5.85
C GLY A 458 36.82 10.27 -4.47
N THR A 459 37.90 10.30 -3.71
CA THR A 459 37.97 11.07 -2.46
C THR A 459 38.07 12.59 -2.75
N ASP A 460 37.78 13.44 -1.74
CA ASP A 460 37.99 14.89 -1.87
C ASP A 460 39.45 15.21 -2.17
N ALA A 461 40.40 14.44 -1.63
CA ALA A 461 41.82 14.59 -1.92
C ALA A 461 42.13 14.31 -3.41
N ALA A 462 41.55 13.22 -3.96
CA ALA A 462 41.72 12.90 -5.39
C ALA A 462 41.06 13.94 -6.30
N TYR A 463 39.93 14.50 -5.91
CA TYR A 463 39.29 15.60 -6.63
C TYR A 463 40.14 16.85 -6.63
N GLY A 464 40.74 17.23 -5.50
CA GLY A 464 41.66 18.39 -5.41
C GLY A 464 42.98 18.18 -6.13
N GLU A 465 43.49 16.95 -6.19
CA GLU A 465 44.81 16.66 -6.80
C GLU A 465 44.75 16.63 -8.32
N TRP A 466 43.79 15.95 -8.92
CA TRP A 466 43.74 15.77 -10.37
C TRP A 466 42.32 15.71 -10.98
N GLY A 467 41.27 15.97 -10.19
CA GLY A 467 39.89 15.96 -10.67
C GLY A 467 39.60 16.94 -11.79
N ALA A 468 40.12 18.18 -11.69
CA ALA A 468 39.97 19.19 -12.74
C ALA A 468 40.66 18.78 -14.06
N ALA A 469 41.86 18.23 -13.97
CA ALA A 469 42.58 17.71 -15.14
C ALA A 469 41.84 16.50 -15.76
N ALA A 470 41.26 15.62 -14.94
CA ALA A 470 40.48 14.50 -15.40
C ALA A 470 39.22 14.96 -16.16
N ILE A 471 38.49 15.95 -15.66
CA ILE A 471 37.31 16.52 -16.32
C ILE A 471 37.69 17.11 -17.69
N ALA A 472 38.74 17.94 -17.74
CA ALA A 472 39.19 18.53 -18.98
C ALA A 472 39.57 17.48 -20.03
N ALA A 473 40.34 16.45 -19.63
CA ALA A 473 40.77 15.38 -20.52
C ALA A 473 39.61 14.47 -20.99
N LEU A 474 38.60 14.20 -20.13
CA LEU A 474 37.40 13.44 -20.50
C LEU A 474 36.55 14.23 -21.50
N ARG A 475 36.38 15.55 -21.30
CA ARG A 475 35.69 16.43 -22.27
C ARG A 475 36.41 16.48 -23.62
N GLU A 476 37.72 16.59 -23.61
CA GLU A 476 38.53 16.53 -24.82
C GLU A 476 38.44 15.17 -25.53
N ALA A 477 38.30 14.10 -24.76
CA ALA A 477 38.09 12.75 -25.27
C ALA A 477 36.66 12.48 -25.78
N GLY A 478 35.69 13.39 -25.55
CA GLY A 478 34.35 13.33 -26.11
C GLY A 478 33.19 13.23 -25.07
N ALA A 479 33.48 13.34 -23.78
CA ALA A 479 32.44 13.39 -22.76
C ALA A 479 31.61 14.68 -22.89
N GLN A 480 30.29 14.53 -23.04
CA GLN A 480 29.36 15.64 -23.28
C GLN A 480 28.73 16.16 -22.00
N HIS A 481 28.52 15.28 -21.02
CA HIS A 481 27.90 15.61 -19.74
C HIS A 481 28.71 15.00 -18.61
N VAL A 482 29.19 15.83 -17.69
CA VAL A 482 30.06 15.42 -16.58
C VAL A 482 29.34 15.60 -15.24
N ILE A 483 29.14 14.51 -14.55
CA ILE A 483 28.54 14.44 -13.20
C ILE A 483 29.68 14.25 -12.18
N ILE A 484 29.53 14.82 -10.99
CA ILE A 484 30.42 14.53 -9.86
C ILE A 484 29.67 13.73 -8.79
N ALA A 485 30.24 12.64 -8.28
CA ALA A 485 29.75 11.93 -7.11
C ALA A 485 30.16 12.69 -5.83
N GLY A 486 29.27 13.55 -5.36
CA GLY A 486 29.51 14.46 -4.25
C GLY A 486 28.95 15.85 -4.51
N LYS A 487 29.44 16.84 -3.76
CA LYS A 487 29.05 18.24 -3.98
C LYS A 487 29.79 18.83 -5.18
N PRO A 488 29.16 19.77 -5.90
CA PRO A 488 29.82 20.41 -7.06
C PRO A 488 31.15 21.12 -6.72
N ASP A 489 31.23 21.71 -5.52
CA ASP A 489 32.40 22.44 -5.01
C ASP A 489 33.56 21.53 -4.52
N ALA A 490 33.40 20.22 -4.61
CA ALA A 490 34.45 19.27 -4.25
C ALA A 490 35.58 19.20 -5.30
N VAL A 491 35.37 19.74 -6.50
CA VAL A 491 36.38 19.84 -7.58
C VAL A 491 36.46 21.28 -8.09
N ASP A 492 37.66 21.78 -8.38
CA ASP A 492 37.89 23.12 -8.96
C ASP A 492 37.76 23.07 -10.50
N ALA A 493 36.57 22.68 -10.96
CA ALA A 493 36.21 22.65 -12.37
C ALA A 493 34.71 22.69 -12.54
N GLU A 494 34.22 23.15 -13.68
CA GLU A 494 32.79 23.13 -14.00
C GLU A 494 32.32 21.71 -14.26
N VAL A 495 31.28 21.31 -13.54
CA VAL A 495 30.53 20.06 -13.73
C VAL A 495 29.10 20.37 -14.14
N ASP A 496 28.48 19.48 -14.93
CA ASP A 496 27.13 19.71 -15.44
C ASP A 496 26.07 19.33 -14.43
N ASP A 497 26.35 18.35 -13.54
CA ASP A 497 25.43 17.89 -12.49
C ASP A 497 26.19 17.24 -11.32
N ALA A 498 25.51 17.01 -10.22
CA ALA A 498 26.08 16.47 -9.00
C ALA A 498 25.17 15.40 -8.33
N ALA A 499 25.70 14.19 -8.20
CA ALA A 499 25.12 13.11 -7.44
C ALA A 499 25.50 13.25 -5.96
N ALA A 500 24.75 14.08 -5.22
CA ALA A 500 25.00 14.36 -3.79
C ALA A 500 23.93 13.73 -2.89
N LEU A 501 24.26 13.57 -1.61
CA LEU A 501 23.27 13.18 -0.61
C LEU A 501 22.16 14.23 -0.49
N GLY A 502 20.89 13.80 -0.58
CA GLY A 502 19.72 14.69 -0.51
C GLY A 502 19.32 15.33 -1.84
N VAL A 503 20.00 15.01 -2.95
CA VAL A 503 19.56 15.38 -4.30
C VAL A 503 18.15 14.85 -4.55
N ASP A 504 17.36 15.58 -5.33
CA ASP A 504 16.13 15.04 -5.90
C ASP A 504 16.51 13.95 -6.92
N ALA A 505 16.43 12.67 -6.47
CA ALA A 505 16.90 11.55 -7.28
C ALA A 505 16.06 11.37 -8.54
N LEU A 506 14.73 11.60 -8.48
CA LEU A 506 13.88 11.46 -9.67
C LEU A 506 14.22 12.51 -10.73
N ALA A 507 14.37 13.78 -10.33
CA ALA A 507 14.75 14.84 -11.24
C ALA A 507 16.14 14.58 -11.84
N PHE A 508 17.13 14.23 -11.00
CA PHE A 508 18.49 13.88 -11.42
C PHE A 508 18.51 12.71 -12.41
N LEU A 509 17.79 11.62 -12.10
CA LEU A 509 17.75 10.44 -12.95
C LEU A 509 17.08 10.71 -14.29
N THR A 510 15.97 11.47 -14.28
CA THR A 510 15.26 11.88 -15.51
C THR A 510 16.18 12.70 -16.40
N ALA A 511 16.84 13.73 -15.87
CA ALA A 511 17.78 14.56 -16.62
C ALA A 511 18.96 13.74 -17.16
N THR A 512 19.53 12.83 -16.37
CA THR A 512 20.62 11.95 -16.81
C THR A 512 20.18 11.04 -17.96
N ARG A 513 18.97 10.46 -17.90
CA ARG A 513 18.42 9.61 -18.98
C ARG A 513 18.26 10.37 -20.29
N GLU A 514 17.81 11.63 -20.25
CA GLU A 514 17.71 12.50 -21.43
C GLU A 514 19.07 12.71 -22.13
N LYS A 515 20.17 12.69 -21.38
CA LYS A 515 21.54 12.80 -21.93
C LYS A 515 22.09 11.48 -22.47
N LEU A 516 21.44 10.35 -22.13
CA LEU A 516 21.80 9.01 -22.61
C LEU A 516 20.95 8.54 -23.80
N ALA A 517 19.91 9.30 -24.19
CA ALA A 517 18.97 8.99 -25.26
C ALA A 517 19.57 9.11 -26.69
#